data_95513099e1eb663c459e76c877ceefa3
#
_entry.id   95513099e1eb663c459e76c877ceefa3
#
_cell.length_a   1.000
_cell.length_b   1.000
_cell.length_c   1.000
_cell.angle_alpha   90.00
_cell.angle_beta   90.00
_cell.angle_gamma   90.00
#
_symmetry.space_group_name_H-M   'P 1'
#
loop_
_entity.id
_entity.type
_entity.pdbx_description
1 polymer ?
#
loop_
_entity_poly.entity_id
_entity_poly.type
_entity_poly.pdbx_seq_one_letter_code
_entity_poly.pdbx_strand_id
1 'polypeptide(L)'
;MANDAYIGYAPSRIFGTPTTMMWVYRLGLEHAKQYLLSGDAIDAATAHRIGLVSHVCPLAEINGKVEAHAKRFQHIPANQLALNKMLINQAYENMGLRTSQMLGTFFDGVARHTEEAQRWAGSIPEKGFRQVVAERDDPHQDYGSRPRNGES
;
A
#
# COMPACT_ATOMS: atom_id res chain seq x y z
N MET A 1 -5.84 8.09 -7.81
CA MET A 1 -6.08 8.13 -6.35
C MET A 1 -6.96 9.34 -6.04
N ALA A 2 -7.89 9.24 -5.10
CA ALA A 2 -8.63 10.40 -4.62
C ALA A 2 -7.68 11.35 -3.88
N ASN A 3 -7.91 12.66 -4.02
CA ASN A 3 -7.04 13.69 -3.47
C ASN A 3 -7.06 13.76 -1.92
N ASP A 4 -8.09 13.22 -1.29
CA ASP A 4 -8.28 13.11 0.15
C ASP A 4 -7.94 11.72 0.73
N ALA A 5 -7.48 10.80 -0.13
CA ALA A 5 -7.13 9.44 0.27
C ALA A 5 -5.67 9.34 0.74
N TYR A 6 -5.40 8.28 1.49
CA TYR A 6 -4.09 7.92 1.99
C TYR A 6 -3.78 6.46 1.66
N ILE A 7 -2.51 6.14 1.53
CA ILE A 7 -2.03 4.79 1.29
C ILE A 7 -0.85 4.51 2.22
N GLY A 8 -0.79 3.33 2.82
CA GLY A 8 0.30 2.95 3.71
C GLY A 8 0.19 1.49 4.14
N TYR A 9 1.13 1.05 4.95
CA TYR A 9 1.17 -0.32 5.47
C TYR A 9 1.40 -0.32 6.99
N ALA A 10 0.43 0.17 7.75
CA ALA A 10 0.48 0.26 9.20
C ALA A 10 0.70 -1.09 9.94
N PRO A 11 0.37 -2.29 9.40
CA PRO A 11 0.71 -3.56 10.05
C PRO A 11 2.20 -3.74 10.35
N SER A 12 3.11 -3.07 9.63
CA SER A 12 4.55 -3.11 9.91
C SER A 12 4.93 -2.57 11.29
N ARG A 13 4.04 -1.83 11.97
CA ARG A 13 4.26 -1.26 13.31
C ARG A 13 4.19 -2.29 14.45
N ILE A 14 3.60 -3.45 14.21
CA ILE A 14 3.50 -4.53 15.22
C ILE A 14 4.05 -5.84 14.65
N PHE A 15 3.41 -6.32 13.60
CA PHE A 15 3.79 -7.52 12.87
C PHE A 15 3.23 -7.38 11.46
N GLY A 16 3.88 -7.90 10.53
CA GLY A 16 3.42 -7.90 9.16
C GLY A 16 4.45 -7.34 8.22
N THR A 17 4.63 -8.06 7.15
CA THR A 17 5.46 -7.65 6.04
C THR A 17 4.60 -7.51 4.78
N PRO A 18 4.88 -6.55 3.91
CA PRO A 18 4.07 -6.33 2.72
C PRO A 18 4.29 -7.46 1.70
N THR A 19 3.43 -8.46 1.74
CA THR A 19 3.56 -9.69 0.93
C THR A 19 3.60 -9.44 -0.59
N THR A 20 3.02 -8.34 -1.06
CA THR A 20 3.07 -7.96 -2.47
C THR A 20 4.45 -7.48 -2.92
N MET A 21 5.27 -6.97 -2.01
CA MET A 21 6.62 -6.42 -2.21
C MET A 21 6.77 -5.43 -3.37
N MET A 22 5.67 -4.82 -3.84
CA MET A 22 5.70 -3.84 -4.94
C MET A 22 6.30 -2.49 -4.55
N TRP A 23 6.45 -2.20 -3.27
CA TRP A 23 6.89 -0.90 -2.77
C TRP A 23 8.26 -0.49 -3.32
N VAL A 24 9.26 -1.37 -3.23
CA VAL A 24 10.63 -1.09 -3.71
C VAL A 24 10.64 -0.82 -5.22
N TYR A 25 9.88 -1.63 -5.96
CA TYR A 25 9.82 -1.53 -7.43
C TYR A 25 9.14 -0.25 -7.91
N ARG A 26 8.21 0.29 -7.14
CA ARG A 26 7.47 1.51 -7.48
C ARG A 26 8.08 2.78 -6.92
N LEU A 27 8.71 2.71 -5.75
CA LEU A 27 9.16 3.89 -4.99
C LEU A 27 10.69 4.03 -4.95
N GLY A 28 11.42 2.99 -5.34
CA GLY A 28 12.84 2.90 -5.05
C GLY A 28 13.12 2.59 -3.58
N LEU A 29 14.39 2.34 -3.27
CA LEU A 29 14.81 1.80 -1.98
C LEU A 29 14.54 2.75 -0.80
N GLU A 30 14.83 4.03 -0.97
CA GLU A 30 14.78 5.01 0.13
C GLU A 30 13.34 5.29 0.59
N HIS A 31 12.43 5.57 -0.33
CA HIS A 31 11.02 5.76 0.03
C HIS A 31 10.37 4.47 0.52
N ALA A 32 10.73 3.32 -0.04
CA ALA A 32 10.23 2.04 0.46
C ALA A 32 10.67 1.81 1.90
N LYS A 33 11.94 2.05 2.25
CA LYS A 33 12.42 1.98 3.63
C LYS A 33 11.69 2.96 4.53
N GLN A 34 11.60 4.23 4.12
CA GLN A 34 10.92 5.28 4.90
C GLN A 34 9.52 4.82 5.32
N TYR A 35 8.68 4.44 4.36
CA TYR A 35 7.28 4.16 4.62
C TYR A 35 6.99 2.74 5.14
N LEU A 36 7.79 1.76 4.78
CA LEU A 36 7.59 0.39 5.29
C LEU A 36 8.17 0.18 6.69
N LEU A 37 9.23 0.88 7.07
CA LEU A 37 9.80 0.75 8.41
C LEU A 37 9.03 1.56 9.45
N SER A 38 8.47 2.72 9.07
CA SER A 38 7.63 3.55 9.96
C SER A 38 6.17 3.12 9.95
N GLY A 39 5.69 2.56 8.84
CA GLY A 39 4.27 2.30 8.60
C GLY A 39 3.47 3.57 8.32
N ASP A 40 4.12 4.71 8.04
CA ASP A 40 3.47 6.00 7.87
C ASP A 40 2.52 6.02 6.68
N ALA A 41 1.43 6.77 6.83
CA ALA A 41 0.50 7.02 5.76
C ALA A 41 1.03 8.07 4.80
N ILE A 42 0.85 7.82 3.51
CA ILE A 42 1.25 8.69 2.40
C ILE A 42 0.00 9.37 1.85
N ASP A 43 -0.06 10.69 1.90
CA ASP A 43 -1.14 11.44 1.29
C ASP A 43 -1.10 11.41 -0.25
N ALA A 44 -2.18 11.82 -0.89
CA ALA A 44 -2.32 11.73 -2.34
C ALA A 44 -1.28 12.57 -3.10
N ALA A 45 -0.95 13.77 -2.60
CA ALA A 45 0.02 14.66 -3.25
C ALA A 45 1.43 14.05 -3.19
N THR A 46 1.81 13.53 -2.02
CA THR A 46 3.08 12.84 -1.83
C THR A 46 3.14 11.55 -2.66
N ALA A 47 2.07 10.73 -2.65
CA ALA A 47 2.01 9.50 -3.45
C ALA A 47 2.21 9.77 -4.95
N HIS A 48 1.67 10.88 -5.46
CA HIS A 48 1.89 11.29 -6.85
C HIS A 48 3.32 11.77 -7.08
N ARG A 49 3.84 12.61 -6.20
CA ARG A 49 5.20 13.16 -6.30
C ARG A 49 6.29 12.08 -6.30
N ILE A 50 6.13 11.03 -5.49
CA ILE A 50 7.11 9.92 -5.40
C ILE A 50 6.84 8.78 -6.39
N GLY A 51 5.87 8.92 -7.29
CA GLY A 51 5.58 7.93 -8.34
C GLY A 51 4.78 6.70 -7.89
N LEU A 52 4.24 6.68 -6.66
CA LEU A 52 3.40 5.58 -6.18
C LEU A 52 2.08 5.50 -6.94
N VAL A 53 1.50 6.64 -7.30
CA VAL A 53 0.29 6.76 -8.12
C VAL A 53 0.52 7.69 -9.31
N SER A 54 -0.10 7.36 -10.44
CA SER A 54 0.06 8.12 -11.69
C SER A 54 -0.78 9.40 -11.73
N HIS A 55 -1.94 9.41 -11.06
CA HIS A 55 -2.90 10.51 -11.09
C HIS A 55 -3.59 10.70 -9.76
N VAL A 56 -3.89 11.96 -9.44
CA VAL A 56 -4.67 12.38 -8.29
C VAL A 56 -5.81 13.27 -8.78
N CYS A 57 -7.02 13.06 -8.29
CA CYS A 57 -8.20 13.88 -8.61
C CYS A 57 -9.26 13.74 -7.51
N PRO A 58 -10.27 14.62 -7.46
CA PRO A 58 -11.43 14.43 -6.59
C PRO A 58 -12.07 13.06 -6.77
N LEU A 59 -12.58 12.47 -5.68
CA LEU A 59 -13.20 11.13 -5.70
C LEU A 59 -14.29 11.02 -6.79
N ALA A 60 -15.10 12.05 -6.95
CA ALA A 60 -16.18 12.08 -7.96
C ALA A 60 -15.67 12.00 -9.41
N GLU A 61 -14.41 12.36 -9.67
CA GLU A 61 -13.83 12.35 -11.03
C GLU A 61 -13.10 11.05 -11.37
N ILE A 62 -12.85 10.16 -10.42
CA ILE A 62 -12.02 8.96 -10.62
C ILE A 62 -12.55 8.12 -11.78
N ASN A 63 -13.85 7.81 -11.79
CA ASN A 63 -14.45 6.97 -12.82
C ASN A 63 -14.28 7.58 -14.22
N GLY A 64 -14.54 8.87 -14.36
CA GLY A 64 -14.35 9.58 -15.63
C GLY A 64 -12.89 9.56 -16.11
N LYS A 65 -11.93 9.72 -15.19
CA LYS A 65 -10.49 9.61 -15.50
C LYS A 65 -10.11 8.20 -15.95
N VAL A 66 -10.61 7.16 -15.24
CA VAL A 66 -10.36 5.75 -15.59
C VAL A 66 -10.94 5.44 -16.98
N GLU A 67 -12.18 5.84 -17.26
CA GLU A 67 -12.80 5.65 -18.57
C GLU A 67 -12.04 6.36 -19.70
N ALA A 68 -11.59 7.60 -19.46
CA ALA A 68 -10.80 8.35 -20.43
C ALA A 68 -9.47 7.63 -20.76
N HIS A 69 -8.79 7.04 -19.73
CA HIS A 69 -7.62 6.22 -19.95
C HIS A 69 -7.94 4.92 -20.71
N ALA A 70 -9.01 4.21 -20.34
CA ALA A 70 -9.43 2.99 -21.02
C ALA A 70 -9.72 3.25 -22.51
N LYS A 71 -10.41 4.34 -22.83
CA LYS A 71 -10.67 4.74 -24.22
C LYS A 71 -9.40 4.94 -25.06
N ARG A 72 -8.31 5.39 -24.45
CA ARG A 72 -7.02 5.54 -25.17
C ARG A 72 -6.45 4.20 -25.63
N PHE A 73 -6.71 3.12 -24.93
CA PHE A 73 -6.25 1.77 -25.29
C PHE A 73 -7.09 1.11 -26.38
N GLN A 74 -8.32 1.56 -26.61
CA GLN A 74 -9.25 0.95 -27.57
C GLN A 74 -8.72 0.96 -29.02
N HIS A 75 -7.85 1.90 -29.35
CA HIS A 75 -7.27 2.04 -30.68
C HIS A 75 -5.93 1.25 -30.85
N ILE A 76 -5.47 0.57 -29.79
CA ILE A 76 -4.25 -0.21 -29.83
C ILE A 76 -4.63 -1.69 -30.04
N PRO A 77 -4.01 -2.41 -30.98
CA PRO A 77 -4.28 -3.83 -31.19
C PRO A 77 -4.10 -4.63 -29.88
N ALA A 78 -5.03 -5.51 -29.57
CA ALA A 78 -5.04 -6.27 -28.32
C ALA A 78 -3.77 -7.10 -28.11
N ASN A 79 -3.23 -7.70 -29.17
CA ASN A 79 -1.96 -8.42 -29.12
C ASN A 79 -0.78 -7.50 -28.74
N GLN A 80 -0.76 -6.26 -29.23
CA GLN A 80 0.28 -5.29 -28.88
C GLN A 80 0.21 -4.89 -27.41
N LEU A 81 -1.00 -4.67 -26.88
CA LEU A 81 -1.21 -4.42 -25.43
C LEU A 81 -0.74 -5.61 -24.60
N ALA A 82 -1.09 -6.84 -25.02
CA ALA A 82 -0.70 -8.05 -24.32
C ALA A 82 0.83 -8.22 -24.30
N LEU A 83 1.49 -8.08 -25.44
CA LEU A 83 2.95 -8.21 -25.54
C LEU A 83 3.69 -7.15 -24.69
N ASN A 84 3.27 -5.89 -24.77
CA ASN A 84 3.85 -4.83 -23.92
C ASN A 84 3.67 -5.12 -22.44
N LYS A 85 2.47 -5.55 -22.02
CA LYS A 85 2.20 -5.92 -20.62
C LYS A 85 3.07 -7.10 -20.16
N MET A 86 3.22 -8.13 -20.99
CA MET A 86 4.08 -9.27 -20.69
C MET A 86 5.53 -8.84 -20.51
N LEU A 87 6.04 -7.98 -21.40
CA LEU A 87 7.41 -7.48 -21.34
C LEU A 87 7.65 -6.66 -20.06
N ILE A 88 6.72 -5.77 -19.70
CA ILE A 88 6.80 -4.98 -18.46
C ILE A 88 6.80 -5.91 -17.23
N ASN A 89 5.91 -6.91 -17.20
CA ASN A 89 5.85 -7.86 -16.10
C ASN A 89 7.14 -8.69 -16.01
N GLN A 90 7.70 -9.12 -17.16
CA GLN A 90 8.96 -9.85 -17.18
C GLN A 90 10.13 -9.03 -16.62
N ALA A 91 10.14 -7.72 -16.83
CA ALA A 91 11.15 -6.86 -16.23
C ALA A 91 11.11 -6.91 -14.68
N TYR A 92 9.91 -6.89 -14.08
CA TYR A 92 9.77 -7.05 -12.63
C TYR A 92 10.20 -8.45 -12.15
N GLU A 93 9.89 -9.50 -12.90
CA GLU A 93 10.34 -10.85 -12.58
C GLU A 93 11.88 -10.95 -12.61
N ASN A 94 12.53 -10.37 -13.61
CA ASN A 94 14.00 -10.32 -13.71
C ASN A 94 14.64 -9.52 -12.57
N MET A 95 13.93 -8.53 -12.01
CA MET A 95 14.33 -7.78 -10.82
C MET A 95 14.09 -8.57 -9.52
N GLY A 96 13.58 -9.80 -9.57
CA GLY A 96 13.38 -10.65 -8.40
C GLY A 96 12.05 -10.46 -7.67
N LEU A 97 11.02 -9.92 -8.33
CA LEU A 97 9.71 -9.67 -7.69
C LEU A 97 9.13 -10.93 -7.03
N ARG A 98 9.12 -12.06 -7.77
CA ARG A 98 8.56 -13.32 -7.26
C ARG A 98 9.30 -13.82 -6.01
N THR A 99 10.63 -13.76 -6.00
CA THR A 99 11.44 -14.13 -4.83
C THR A 99 11.16 -13.22 -3.65
N SER A 100 11.05 -11.90 -3.89
CA SER A 100 10.72 -10.93 -2.86
C SER A 100 9.32 -11.15 -2.26
N GLN A 101 8.33 -11.50 -3.08
CA GLN A 101 6.99 -11.83 -2.61
C GLN A 101 6.96 -13.10 -1.77
N MET A 102 7.69 -14.12 -2.18
CA MET A 102 7.83 -15.37 -1.41
C MET A 102 8.45 -15.12 -0.04
N LEU A 103 9.54 -14.37 0.02
CA LEU A 103 10.18 -13.97 1.28
C LEU A 103 9.27 -13.09 2.12
N GLY A 104 8.56 -12.13 1.53
CA GLY A 104 7.58 -11.31 2.22
C GLY A 104 6.48 -12.13 2.87
N THR A 105 5.95 -13.14 2.18
CA THR A 105 4.96 -14.07 2.71
C THR A 105 5.53 -14.91 3.85
N PHE A 106 6.75 -15.42 3.70
CA PHE A 106 7.43 -16.18 4.74
C PHE A 106 7.65 -15.33 5.99
N PHE A 107 8.19 -14.11 5.85
CA PHE A 107 8.42 -13.22 6.98
C PHE A 107 7.13 -12.71 7.64
N ASP A 108 6.04 -12.52 6.89
CA ASP A 108 4.73 -12.24 7.48
C ASP A 108 4.27 -13.37 8.40
N GLY A 109 4.50 -14.63 7.99
CA GLY A 109 4.26 -15.79 8.84
C GLY A 109 5.11 -15.78 10.10
N VAL A 110 6.42 -15.52 9.98
CA VAL A 110 7.34 -15.45 11.15
C VAL A 110 6.93 -14.31 12.09
N ALA A 111 6.64 -13.12 11.56
CA ALA A 111 6.28 -11.95 12.35
C ALA A 111 5.04 -12.19 13.23
N ARG A 112 4.06 -12.96 12.76
CA ARG A 112 2.84 -13.31 13.52
C ARG A 112 3.09 -14.19 14.75
N HIS A 113 4.26 -14.85 14.83
CA HIS A 113 4.65 -15.73 15.92
C HIS A 113 5.60 -15.07 16.91
N THR A 114 5.90 -13.78 16.76
CA THR A 114 6.68 -13.02 17.74
C THR A 114 5.87 -12.76 19.01
N GLU A 115 6.55 -12.53 20.12
CA GLU A 115 5.89 -12.20 21.40
C GLU A 115 5.06 -10.91 21.30
N GLU A 116 5.54 -9.92 20.54
CA GLU A 116 4.85 -8.65 20.30
C GLU A 116 3.53 -8.89 19.59
N ALA A 117 3.54 -9.67 18.52
CA ALA A 117 2.33 -10.01 17.76
C ALA A 117 1.33 -10.77 18.61
N GLN A 118 1.80 -11.74 19.41
CA GLN A 118 0.94 -12.53 20.28
C GLN A 118 0.33 -11.69 21.40
N ARG A 119 1.12 -10.80 22.04
CA ARG A 119 0.62 -9.85 23.05
C ARG A 119 -0.44 -8.92 22.47
N TRP A 120 -0.17 -8.36 21.28
CA TRP A 120 -1.11 -7.48 20.60
C TRP A 120 -2.41 -8.23 20.26
N ALA A 121 -2.33 -9.39 19.64
CA ALA A 121 -3.49 -10.21 19.30
C ALA A 121 -4.27 -10.66 20.54
N GLY A 122 -3.57 -11.04 21.60
CA GLY A 122 -4.17 -11.44 22.89
C GLY A 122 -4.92 -10.33 23.62
N SER A 123 -4.66 -9.05 23.30
CA SER A 123 -5.38 -7.93 23.87
C SER A 123 -6.72 -7.60 23.17
N ILE A 124 -6.95 -8.16 21.97
CA ILE A 124 -8.16 -7.91 21.20
C ILE A 124 -9.46 -8.34 21.89
N PRO A 125 -9.53 -9.54 22.52
CA PRO A 125 -10.75 -9.98 23.20
C PRO A 125 -11.21 -9.03 24.32
N GLU A 126 -10.27 -8.39 25.02
CA GLU A 126 -10.56 -7.48 26.15
C GLU A 126 -10.87 -6.06 25.68
N LYS A 127 -10.05 -5.54 24.76
CA LYS A 127 -10.12 -4.14 24.33
C LYS A 127 -11.00 -3.89 23.09
N GLY A 128 -11.14 -4.93 22.25
CA GLY A 128 -11.74 -4.80 20.93
C GLY A 128 -10.75 -4.34 19.86
N PHE A 129 -10.96 -4.82 18.62
CA PHE A 129 -10.03 -4.59 17.50
C PHE A 129 -9.79 -3.10 17.19
N ARG A 130 -10.83 -2.26 17.26
CA ARG A 130 -10.69 -0.83 16.96
C ARG A 130 -9.78 -0.12 17.94
N GLN A 131 -9.87 -0.46 19.24
CA GLN A 131 -9.06 0.18 20.27
C GLN A 131 -7.59 -0.23 20.14
N VAL A 132 -7.28 -1.53 19.94
CA VAL A 132 -5.89 -1.96 19.79
C VAL A 132 -5.23 -1.41 18.53
N VAL A 133 -5.99 -1.18 17.45
CA VAL A 133 -5.50 -0.49 16.25
C VAL A 133 -5.24 0.99 16.56
N ALA A 134 -6.14 1.67 17.27
CA ALA A 134 -5.94 3.06 17.65
C ALA A 134 -4.71 3.23 18.56
N GLU A 135 -4.54 2.37 19.57
CA GLU A 135 -3.36 2.36 20.44
C GLU A 135 -2.05 2.13 19.67
N ARG A 136 -2.05 1.28 18.65
CA ARG A 136 -0.90 1.08 17.76
C ARG A 136 -0.54 2.33 16.97
N ASP A 137 -1.55 3.02 16.45
CA ASP A 137 -1.37 4.12 15.51
C ASP A 137 -1.28 5.49 16.18
N ASP A 138 -1.73 5.62 17.45
CA ASP A 138 -1.71 6.86 18.23
C ASP A 138 -0.35 7.57 18.26
N PRO A 139 0.77 6.88 18.51
CA PRO A 139 2.09 7.52 18.50
C PRO A 139 2.49 8.15 17.16
N HIS A 140 1.88 7.69 16.06
CA HIS A 140 2.16 8.15 14.71
C HIS A 140 1.19 9.23 14.23
N GLN A 141 0.02 9.36 14.86
CA GLN A 141 -1.03 10.34 14.56
C GLN A 141 -1.47 10.41 13.09
N ASP A 142 -1.42 9.29 12.39
CA ASP A 142 -1.73 9.24 10.95
C ASP A 142 -2.87 8.26 10.58
N TYR A 143 -3.02 7.13 11.29
CA TYR A 143 -4.17 6.24 11.17
C TYR A 143 -5.05 6.36 12.41
N GLY A 144 -6.34 6.14 12.28
CA GLY A 144 -7.27 6.06 13.42
C GLY A 144 -7.62 7.37 14.10
N SER A 145 -6.70 8.33 14.18
CA SER A 145 -6.91 9.66 14.76
C SER A 145 -7.45 10.70 13.77
N ARG A 146 -7.60 10.33 12.50
CA ARG A 146 -8.15 11.26 11.50
C ARG A 146 -9.63 11.44 11.67
N PRO A 147 -10.14 12.69 11.68
CA PRO A 147 -11.56 12.91 11.63
C PRO A 147 -12.12 12.22 10.38
N ARG A 148 -13.13 11.39 10.55
CA ARG A 148 -13.91 10.88 9.43
C ARG A 148 -14.53 12.09 8.74
N ASN A 149 -14.43 12.17 7.41
CA ASN A 149 -15.01 13.23 6.61
C ASN A 149 -16.42 13.55 7.11
N GLY A 150 -16.62 14.72 7.74
CA GLY A 150 -17.90 15.17 8.28
C GLY A 150 -17.90 15.57 9.74
N GLU A 151 -16.84 15.32 10.52
CA GLU A 151 -16.71 15.78 11.91
C GLU A 151 -15.63 16.87 11.97
N SER A 152 -16.03 18.09 11.65
CA SER A 152 -15.29 19.34 11.91
C SER A 152 -16.14 20.22 12.81
#